data_62b0899d166313d05ae23d455d265bb1
#
_entry.id   62b0899d166313d05ae23d455d265bb1
#
_cell.length_a   1.000
_cell.length_b   1.000
_cell.length_c   1.000
_cell.angle_alpha   90.00
_cell.angle_beta   90.00
_cell.angle_gamma   90.00
#
_symmetry.space_group_name_H-M   'P 1'
#
loop_
_entity.id
_entity.type
_entity.pdbx_description
1 polymer ?
#
loop_
_entity_poly.entity_id
_entity_poly.type
_entity_poly.pdbx_seq_one_letter_code
_entity_poly.pdbx_strand_id
1 'polypeptide(L)'
;MLKDITLGQYFPGNSVIHRLDPRTKLVLLVAYIVALFLAVSWVSYGVMVLLLCSCIAVSGVPVKSFVHGIKPLILVLGFTAILNLFFTPGDTVLLHFLSITITLEGVFRAIFMLVRILMLIAGTFLLTYTTSPISLTDGLEALLSPLKKIKVPVHELSMMMCIALRFIPTLIEETDKIMSAQKARGADFESGNLMQRVKALVPILVPLFVSAFRRADELATAMECRCYQGGDGRTKMKLLRYKRNDYFGYLAGAAVIVFVCVLRQFGL
;
A
#
# COMPACT_ATOMS: atom_id res chain seq x y z
N MET A 1 19.63 3.02 12.43
CA MET A 1 18.74 3.66 11.44
C MET A 1 18.06 2.70 10.47
N LEU A 2 18.66 1.56 10.06
CA LEU A 2 17.99 0.61 9.13
C LEU A 2 17.10 -0.43 9.85
N LYS A 3 17.19 -0.56 11.18
CA LYS A 3 16.40 -1.52 11.97
C LYS A 3 14.89 -1.24 12.05
N ASP A 4 14.49 -0.03 11.68
CA ASP A 4 13.07 0.40 11.72
C ASP A 4 12.35 0.20 10.38
N ILE A 5 13.04 -0.33 9.37
CA ILE A 5 12.42 -0.71 8.09
C ILE A 5 11.71 -2.04 8.30
N THR A 6 10.53 -2.00 8.89
CA THR A 6 9.63 -3.15 8.93
C THR A 6 9.10 -3.42 7.53
N LEU A 7 9.80 -4.29 6.81
CA LEU A 7 9.36 -4.81 5.51
C LEU A 7 8.03 -5.53 5.69
N GLY A 8 6.95 -4.87 5.21
CA GLY A 8 5.59 -5.38 5.25
C GLY A 8 5.06 -5.41 6.69
N GLN A 9 4.32 -4.39 7.07
CA GLN A 9 3.60 -4.32 8.36
C GLN A 9 2.43 -5.35 8.38
N TYR A 10 2.69 -6.57 7.91
CA TYR A 10 1.71 -7.64 7.94
C TYR A 10 1.58 -8.18 9.38
N PHE A 11 0.36 -8.15 9.89
CA PHE A 11 0.01 -8.75 11.17
C PHE A 11 -0.56 -10.15 10.91
N PRO A 12 0.14 -11.24 11.29
CA PRO A 12 -0.41 -12.58 11.14
C PRO A 12 -1.64 -12.74 12.04
N GLY A 13 -2.77 -13.08 11.43
CA GLY A 13 -4.05 -13.23 12.11
C GLY A 13 -4.93 -14.27 11.44
N ASN A 14 -5.96 -14.74 12.17
CA ASN A 14 -6.89 -15.77 11.70
C ASN A 14 -8.31 -15.25 11.45
N SER A 15 -8.48 -13.92 11.31
CA SER A 15 -9.80 -13.34 11.08
C SER A 15 -10.37 -13.73 9.70
N VAL A 16 -11.67 -13.50 9.51
CA VAL A 16 -12.34 -13.75 8.22
C VAL A 16 -11.64 -13.00 7.10
N ILE A 17 -11.23 -11.74 7.35
CA ILE A 17 -10.54 -10.90 6.38
C ILE A 17 -9.15 -11.49 6.03
N HIS A 18 -8.39 -11.99 7.00
CA HIS A 18 -7.09 -12.62 6.73
C HIS A 18 -7.22 -13.85 5.83
N ARG A 19 -8.31 -14.62 5.95
CA ARG A 19 -8.56 -15.86 5.21
C ARG A 19 -9.10 -15.66 3.80
N LEU A 20 -9.47 -14.42 3.40
CA LEU A 20 -9.89 -14.10 2.04
C LEU A 20 -8.72 -14.25 1.05
N ASP A 21 -9.06 -14.65 -0.18
CA ASP A 21 -8.09 -14.72 -1.28
C ASP A 21 -7.50 -13.32 -1.56
N PRO A 22 -6.17 -13.19 -1.78
CA PRO A 22 -5.53 -11.91 -2.09
C PRO A 22 -6.12 -11.18 -3.30
N ARG A 23 -6.61 -11.93 -4.30
CA ARG A 23 -7.30 -11.37 -5.48
C ARG A 23 -8.58 -10.66 -5.06
N THR A 24 -9.37 -11.31 -4.22
CA THR A 24 -10.63 -10.76 -3.70
C THR A 24 -10.38 -9.48 -2.93
N LYS A 25 -9.36 -9.46 -2.08
CA LYS A 25 -9.00 -8.26 -1.31
C LYS A 25 -8.58 -7.09 -2.19
N LEU A 26 -7.76 -7.36 -3.23
CA LEU A 26 -7.35 -6.33 -4.19
C LEU A 26 -8.55 -5.75 -4.94
N VAL A 27 -9.42 -6.60 -5.45
CA VAL A 27 -10.64 -6.16 -6.17
C VAL A 27 -11.57 -5.39 -5.23
N LEU A 28 -11.76 -5.87 -3.99
CA LEU A 28 -12.58 -5.18 -2.99
C LEU A 28 -11.99 -3.82 -2.58
N LEU A 29 -10.66 -3.71 -2.49
CA LEU A 29 -10.02 -2.41 -2.24
C LEU A 29 -10.28 -1.44 -3.39
N VAL A 30 -10.13 -1.88 -4.65
CA VAL A 30 -10.42 -1.02 -5.81
C VAL A 30 -11.90 -0.63 -5.82
N ALA A 31 -12.80 -1.59 -5.58
CA ALA A 31 -14.24 -1.34 -5.46
C ALA A 31 -14.58 -0.33 -4.35
N TYR A 32 -13.91 -0.45 -3.20
CA TYR A 32 -14.03 0.49 -2.08
C TYR A 32 -13.55 1.89 -2.46
N ILE A 33 -12.40 2.00 -3.13
CA ILE A 33 -11.87 3.29 -3.63
C ILE A 33 -12.87 3.93 -4.59
N VAL A 34 -13.40 3.18 -5.56
CA VAL A 34 -14.40 3.67 -6.52
C VAL A 34 -15.66 4.13 -5.79
N ALA A 35 -16.19 3.34 -4.85
CA ALA A 35 -17.35 3.69 -4.06
C ALA A 35 -17.14 5.00 -3.27
N LEU A 36 -15.94 5.19 -2.71
CA LEU A 36 -15.59 6.39 -1.96
C LEU A 36 -15.54 7.66 -2.84
N PHE A 37 -15.10 7.52 -4.09
CA PHE A 37 -15.14 8.65 -5.05
C PHE A 37 -16.54 8.93 -5.58
N LEU A 38 -17.41 7.93 -5.60
CA LEU A 38 -18.83 8.10 -5.97
C LEU A 38 -19.66 8.71 -4.84
N ALA A 39 -19.22 8.55 -3.59
CA ALA A 39 -19.89 9.13 -2.42
C ALA A 39 -19.74 10.66 -2.40
N VAL A 40 -20.86 11.38 -2.37
CA VAL A 40 -20.89 12.85 -2.38
C VAL A 40 -21.57 13.40 -1.13
N SER A 41 -22.52 12.66 -0.52
CA SER A 41 -23.34 13.12 0.60
C SER A 41 -22.83 12.64 1.96
N TRP A 42 -23.25 13.32 3.02
CA TRP A 42 -22.94 12.95 4.41
C TRP A 42 -23.38 11.54 4.78
N VAL A 43 -24.55 11.13 4.27
CA VAL A 43 -25.11 9.78 4.50
C VAL A 43 -24.20 8.72 3.85
N SER A 44 -23.81 8.95 2.60
CA SER A 44 -22.91 8.04 1.87
C SER A 44 -21.57 7.88 2.60
N TYR A 45 -20.98 8.98 3.10
CA TYR A 45 -19.76 8.92 3.90
C TYR A 45 -19.94 8.18 5.22
N GLY A 46 -21.08 8.41 5.90
CA GLY A 46 -21.41 7.70 7.14
C GLY A 46 -21.43 6.19 6.95
N VAL A 47 -22.07 5.72 5.88
CA VAL A 47 -22.13 4.29 5.52
C VAL A 47 -20.74 3.74 5.23
N MET A 48 -19.92 4.47 4.47
CA MET A 48 -18.56 4.03 4.14
C MET A 48 -17.64 3.98 5.37
N VAL A 49 -17.77 4.94 6.30
CA VAL A 49 -17.06 4.92 7.59
C VAL A 49 -17.47 3.70 8.41
N LEU A 50 -18.78 3.44 8.52
CA LEU A 50 -19.31 2.31 9.27
C LEU A 50 -18.81 0.98 8.69
N LEU A 51 -18.81 0.84 7.36
CA LEU A 51 -18.26 -0.32 6.66
C LEU A 51 -16.77 -0.48 6.96
N LEU A 52 -15.99 0.58 6.87
CA LEU A 52 -14.55 0.51 7.16
C LEU A 52 -14.29 0.13 8.62
N CYS A 53 -14.99 0.75 9.57
CA CYS A 53 -14.87 0.43 10.99
C CYS A 53 -15.26 -1.03 11.27
N SER A 54 -16.33 -1.55 10.65
CA SER A 54 -16.71 -2.95 10.77
C SER A 54 -15.63 -3.90 10.24
N CYS A 55 -15.04 -3.58 9.08
CA CYS A 55 -13.93 -4.34 8.53
C CYS A 55 -12.69 -4.31 9.45
N ILE A 56 -12.34 -3.16 10.00
CA ILE A 56 -11.22 -3.03 10.96
C ILE A 56 -11.51 -3.87 12.22
N ALA A 57 -12.71 -3.79 12.78
CA ALA A 57 -13.10 -4.56 13.96
C ALA A 57 -13.02 -6.07 13.70
N VAL A 58 -13.55 -6.55 12.57
CA VAL A 58 -13.49 -7.97 12.18
C VAL A 58 -12.08 -8.42 11.86
N SER A 59 -11.18 -7.52 11.40
CA SER A 59 -9.80 -7.87 11.09
C SER A 59 -9.00 -8.25 12.34
N GLY A 60 -9.34 -7.70 13.51
CA GLY A 60 -8.58 -7.91 14.75
C GLY A 60 -7.23 -7.17 14.78
N VAL A 61 -6.96 -6.31 13.80
CA VAL A 61 -5.74 -5.49 13.78
C VAL A 61 -5.88 -4.35 14.80
N PRO A 62 -4.87 -4.10 15.65
CA PRO A 62 -4.97 -3.06 16.67
C PRO A 62 -5.10 -1.68 16.05
N VAL A 63 -6.09 -0.93 16.47
CA VAL A 63 -6.37 0.44 15.99
C VAL A 63 -5.16 1.37 16.15
N LYS A 64 -4.32 1.12 17.16
CA LYS A 64 -3.06 1.86 17.36
C LYS A 64 -2.14 1.84 16.13
N SER A 65 -2.12 0.74 15.37
CA SER A 65 -1.31 0.62 14.15
C SER A 65 -1.81 1.55 13.05
N PHE A 66 -3.13 1.70 12.89
CA PHE A 66 -3.73 2.66 11.95
C PHE A 66 -3.39 4.10 12.35
N VAL A 67 -3.55 4.45 13.63
CA VAL A 67 -3.22 5.79 14.13
C VAL A 67 -1.74 6.10 13.95
N HIS A 68 -0.86 5.13 14.23
CA HIS A 68 0.59 5.29 14.06
C HIS A 68 0.97 5.47 12.58
N GLY A 69 0.31 4.74 11.68
CA GLY A 69 0.52 4.90 10.23
C GLY A 69 0.02 6.23 9.67
N ILE A 70 -1.04 6.82 10.25
CA ILE A 70 -1.59 8.12 9.84
C ILE A 70 -0.74 9.28 10.38
N LYS A 71 -0.06 9.11 11.52
CA LYS A 71 0.71 10.17 12.20
C LYS A 71 1.68 10.94 11.27
N PRO A 72 2.52 10.30 10.44
CA PRO A 72 3.43 11.03 9.55
C PRO A 72 2.70 11.79 8.44
N LEU A 73 1.45 11.42 8.14
CA LEU A 73 0.63 12.04 7.09
C LEU A 73 -0.18 13.25 7.59
N ILE A 74 -0.19 13.51 8.91
CA ILE A 74 -0.94 14.63 9.51
C ILE A 74 -0.52 15.97 8.92
N LEU A 75 0.77 16.15 8.61
CA LEU A 75 1.27 17.38 8.00
C LEU A 75 0.66 17.58 6.60
N VAL A 76 0.63 16.55 5.77
CA VAL A 76 0.05 16.60 4.41
C VAL A 76 -1.47 16.80 4.50
N LEU A 77 -2.13 16.13 5.44
CA LEU A 77 -3.56 16.29 5.70
C LEU A 77 -3.91 17.70 6.14
N GLY A 78 -3.11 18.28 7.04
CA GLY A 78 -3.27 19.66 7.48
C GLY A 78 -3.07 20.65 6.34
N PHE A 79 -2.04 20.45 5.52
CA PHE A 79 -1.78 21.31 4.36
C PHE A 79 -2.92 21.24 3.33
N THR A 80 -3.43 20.04 3.00
CA THR A 80 -4.59 19.89 2.09
C THR A 80 -5.86 20.50 2.66
N ALA A 81 -6.09 20.40 3.98
CA ALA A 81 -7.22 21.05 4.63
C ALA A 81 -7.15 22.57 4.53
N ILE A 82 -5.98 23.14 4.80
CA ILE A 82 -5.70 24.58 4.70
C ILE A 82 -5.94 25.06 3.26
N LEU A 83 -5.38 24.36 2.26
CA LEU A 83 -5.60 24.73 0.86
C LEU A 83 -7.09 24.71 0.49
N ASN A 84 -7.83 23.66 0.85
CA ASN A 84 -9.26 23.61 0.55
C ASN A 84 -10.05 24.70 1.28
N LEU A 85 -9.65 25.05 2.50
CA LEU A 85 -10.31 26.11 3.28
C LEU A 85 -10.16 27.49 2.64
N PHE A 86 -8.98 27.80 2.11
CA PHE A 86 -8.67 29.14 1.57
C PHE A 86 -8.95 29.28 0.07
N PHE A 87 -8.82 28.21 -0.71
CA PHE A 87 -8.93 28.27 -2.17
C PHE A 87 -10.29 27.80 -2.70
N THR A 88 -11.23 27.39 -1.84
CA THR A 88 -12.55 26.99 -2.31
C THR A 88 -13.49 28.19 -2.33
N PRO A 89 -13.93 28.65 -3.51
CA PRO A 89 -14.93 29.71 -3.61
C PRO A 89 -16.31 29.18 -3.11
N GLY A 90 -17.06 30.03 -2.44
CA GLY A 90 -18.42 29.75 -1.99
C GLY A 90 -19.20 31.05 -1.80
N ASP A 91 -20.53 30.92 -1.73
CA ASP A 91 -21.46 32.06 -1.67
C ASP A 91 -21.62 32.58 -0.23
N THR A 92 -21.45 31.71 0.79
CA THR A 92 -21.60 32.09 2.19
C THR A 92 -20.26 32.40 2.85
N VAL A 93 -19.97 33.68 3.03
CA VAL A 93 -18.72 34.15 3.67
C VAL A 93 -18.88 34.15 5.18
N LEU A 94 -18.07 33.31 5.87
CA LEU A 94 -18.00 33.28 7.34
C LEU A 94 -17.06 34.32 7.91
N LEU A 95 -15.90 34.55 7.29
CA LEU A 95 -14.87 35.49 7.73
C LEU A 95 -14.21 36.10 6.52
N HIS A 96 -14.12 37.44 6.54
CA HIS A 96 -13.37 38.21 5.56
C HIS A 96 -12.17 38.82 6.27
N PHE A 97 -10.97 38.28 5.99
CA PHE A 97 -9.75 38.81 6.56
C PHE A 97 -8.75 39.16 5.44
N LEU A 98 -8.54 40.47 5.23
CA LEU A 98 -7.69 41.08 4.18
C LEU A 98 -8.09 40.61 2.76
N SER A 99 -7.41 39.60 2.20
CA SER A 99 -7.65 39.09 0.85
C SER A 99 -8.11 37.60 0.87
N ILE A 100 -8.39 37.08 2.05
CA ILE A 100 -8.75 35.64 2.23
C ILE A 100 -10.18 35.57 2.72
N THR A 101 -11.03 34.90 1.97
CA THR A 101 -12.44 34.64 2.33
C THR A 101 -12.60 33.21 2.74
N ILE A 102 -12.93 32.98 4.02
CA ILE A 102 -13.32 31.64 4.49
C ILE A 102 -14.82 31.49 4.26
N THR A 103 -15.17 30.51 3.43
CA THR A 103 -16.57 30.21 3.09
C THR A 103 -17.03 28.95 3.81
N LEU A 104 -18.32 28.88 4.09
CA LEU A 104 -18.93 27.71 4.75
C LEU A 104 -18.79 26.47 3.86
N GLU A 105 -18.92 26.63 2.57
CA GLU A 105 -18.70 25.58 1.56
C GLU A 105 -17.24 25.08 1.57
N GLY A 106 -16.29 26.00 1.77
CA GLY A 106 -14.87 25.67 1.90
C GLY A 106 -14.60 24.78 3.11
N VAL A 107 -15.23 25.08 4.26
CA VAL A 107 -15.11 24.28 5.48
C VAL A 107 -15.67 22.87 5.25
N PHE A 108 -16.86 22.75 4.68
CA PHE A 108 -17.46 21.44 4.40
C PHE A 108 -16.61 20.64 3.42
N ARG A 109 -16.11 21.24 2.34
CA ARG A 109 -15.22 20.56 1.39
C ARG A 109 -13.92 20.11 2.03
N ALA A 110 -13.32 20.94 2.89
CA ALA A 110 -12.13 20.57 3.63
C ALA A 110 -12.38 19.34 4.53
N ILE A 111 -13.49 19.29 5.26
CA ILE A 111 -13.87 18.15 6.11
C ILE A 111 -14.10 16.90 5.23
N PHE A 112 -14.85 17.01 4.15
CA PHE A 112 -15.09 15.87 3.23
C PHE A 112 -13.78 15.33 2.65
N MET A 113 -12.87 16.21 2.23
CA MET A 113 -11.56 15.81 1.71
C MET A 113 -10.71 15.12 2.78
N LEU A 114 -10.67 15.66 4.00
CA LEU A 114 -9.95 15.03 5.11
C LEU A 114 -10.47 13.63 5.40
N VAL A 115 -11.80 13.49 5.55
CA VAL A 115 -12.43 12.19 5.81
C VAL A 115 -12.13 11.22 4.66
N ARG A 116 -12.25 11.66 3.41
CA ARG A 116 -11.96 10.86 2.23
C ARG A 116 -10.53 10.33 2.25
N ILE A 117 -9.54 11.21 2.47
CA ILE A 117 -8.12 10.80 2.48
C ILE A 117 -7.85 9.84 3.63
N LEU A 118 -8.39 10.10 4.83
CA LEU A 118 -8.26 9.21 5.98
C LEU A 118 -8.82 7.82 5.69
N MET A 119 -9.98 7.76 5.06
CA MET A 119 -10.64 6.50 4.69
C MET A 119 -9.85 5.73 3.62
N LEU A 120 -9.31 6.43 2.60
CA LEU A 120 -8.42 5.82 1.58
C LEU A 120 -7.20 5.19 2.22
N ILE A 121 -6.54 5.93 3.10
CA ILE A 121 -5.34 5.47 3.80
C ILE A 121 -5.68 4.27 4.69
N ALA A 122 -6.75 4.35 5.48
CA ALA A 122 -7.14 3.27 6.37
C ALA A 122 -7.55 2.00 5.61
N GLY A 123 -8.25 2.12 4.49
CA GLY A 123 -8.58 0.99 3.61
C GLY A 123 -7.35 0.32 3.02
N THR A 124 -6.37 1.11 2.57
CA THR A 124 -5.09 0.60 2.06
C THR A 124 -4.28 -0.09 3.16
N PHE A 125 -4.24 0.49 4.36
CA PHE A 125 -3.58 -0.13 5.52
C PHE A 125 -4.25 -1.45 5.91
N LEU A 126 -5.58 -1.55 5.83
CA LEU A 126 -6.29 -2.79 6.10
C LEU A 126 -5.82 -3.91 5.17
N LEU A 127 -5.66 -3.64 3.87
CA LEU A 127 -5.10 -4.61 2.92
C LEU A 127 -3.67 -5.00 3.31
N THR A 128 -2.80 -4.02 3.58
CA THR A 128 -1.38 -4.23 3.89
C THR A 128 -1.20 -5.01 5.20
N TYR A 129 -1.99 -4.72 6.22
CA TYR A 129 -1.92 -5.39 7.52
C TYR A 129 -2.49 -6.82 7.48
N THR A 130 -3.43 -7.09 6.59
CA THR A 130 -4.10 -8.41 6.50
C THR A 130 -3.56 -9.32 5.40
N THR A 131 -2.61 -8.86 4.58
CA THR A 131 -2.10 -9.65 3.44
C THR A 131 -0.57 -9.55 3.39
N SER A 132 0.11 -10.71 3.36
CA SER A 132 1.56 -10.71 3.22
C SER A 132 2.00 -10.21 1.83
N PRO A 133 3.15 -9.52 1.71
CA PRO A 133 3.65 -9.01 0.43
C PRO A 133 3.76 -10.08 -0.66
N ILE A 134 4.22 -11.30 -0.29
CA ILE A 134 4.32 -12.43 -1.22
C ILE A 134 2.94 -12.87 -1.71
N SER A 135 1.94 -12.96 -0.81
CA SER A 135 0.57 -13.29 -1.22
C SER A 135 -0.06 -12.21 -2.08
N LEU A 136 0.31 -10.95 -1.85
CA LEU A 136 -0.14 -9.82 -2.67
C LEU A 136 0.40 -9.91 -4.10
N THR A 137 1.69 -10.27 -4.27
CA THR A 137 2.28 -10.48 -5.61
C THR A 137 1.64 -11.65 -6.34
N ASP A 138 1.34 -12.76 -5.64
CA ASP A 138 0.62 -13.89 -6.22
C ASP A 138 -0.80 -13.50 -6.68
N GLY A 139 -1.49 -12.71 -5.85
CA GLY A 139 -2.81 -12.17 -6.20
C GLY A 139 -2.77 -11.24 -7.42
N LEU A 140 -1.77 -10.37 -7.48
CA LEU A 140 -1.56 -9.44 -8.58
C LEU A 140 -1.25 -10.19 -9.89
N GLU A 141 -0.35 -11.19 -9.85
CA GLU A 141 -0.05 -12.04 -11.00
C GLU A 141 -1.32 -12.68 -11.58
N ALA A 142 -2.14 -13.19 -10.69
CA ALA A 142 -3.36 -13.87 -11.13
C ALA A 142 -4.40 -12.89 -11.70
N LEU A 143 -4.53 -11.67 -11.17
CA LEU A 143 -5.39 -10.62 -11.71
C LEU A 143 -4.87 -10.07 -13.05
N LEU A 144 -3.55 -9.95 -13.19
CA LEU A 144 -2.91 -9.49 -14.42
C LEU A 144 -2.73 -10.60 -15.47
N SER A 145 -3.06 -11.85 -15.15
CA SER A 145 -2.96 -12.99 -16.07
C SER A 145 -3.63 -12.75 -17.45
N PRO A 146 -4.78 -12.05 -17.59
CA PRO A 146 -5.34 -11.73 -18.89
C PRO A 146 -4.42 -10.90 -19.80
N LEU A 147 -3.50 -10.11 -19.21
CA LEU A 147 -2.54 -9.28 -19.95
C LEU A 147 -1.48 -10.12 -20.69
N LYS A 148 -1.33 -11.41 -20.33
CA LYS A 148 -0.50 -12.34 -21.13
C LYS A 148 -0.94 -12.41 -22.60
N LYS A 149 -2.24 -12.18 -22.89
CA LYS A 149 -2.75 -12.13 -24.27
C LYS A 149 -2.15 -10.96 -25.08
N ILE A 150 -1.71 -9.91 -24.40
CA ILE A 150 -1.09 -8.71 -25.01
C ILE A 150 0.46 -8.83 -24.93
N LYS A 151 0.99 -10.04 -24.72
CA LYS A 151 2.42 -10.35 -24.61
C LYS A 151 3.14 -9.67 -23.43
N VAL A 152 2.43 -9.29 -22.37
CA VAL A 152 3.05 -8.79 -21.13
C VAL A 152 3.61 -9.98 -20.34
N PRO A 153 4.89 -9.99 -19.94
CA PRO A 153 5.53 -11.08 -19.20
C PRO A 153 5.14 -11.03 -17.71
N VAL A 154 3.83 -11.25 -17.43
CA VAL A 154 3.27 -11.12 -16.07
C VAL A 154 3.90 -12.11 -15.08
N HIS A 155 4.20 -13.32 -15.53
CA HIS A 155 4.82 -14.33 -14.68
C HIS A 155 6.25 -13.94 -14.29
N GLU A 156 7.04 -13.47 -15.24
CA GLU A 156 8.42 -13.05 -15.03
C GLU A 156 8.46 -11.84 -14.08
N LEU A 157 7.56 -10.87 -14.26
CA LEU A 157 7.42 -9.73 -13.35
C LEU A 157 7.09 -10.17 -11.93
N SER A 158 6.13 -11.08 -11.77
CA SER A 158 5.75 -11.60 -10.45
C SER A 158 6.91 -12.35 -9.80
N MET A 159 7.64 -13.16 -10.57
CA MET A 159 8.81 -13.87 -10.09
C MET A 159 9.92 -12.91 -9.65
N MET A 160 10.21 -11.87 -10.44
CA MET A 160 11.19 -10.84 -10.06
C MET A 160 10.79 -10.15 -8.75
N MET A 161 9.49 -9.80 -8.58
CA MET A 161 8.99 -9.21 -7.34
C MET A 161 9.15 -10.17 -6.14
N CYS A 162 8.83 -11.46 -6.30
CA CYS A 162 9.00 -12.45 -5.24
C CYS A 162 10.48 -12.63 -4.84
N ILE A 163 11.38 -12.68 -5.83
CA ILE A 163 12.84 -12.76 -5.60
C ILE A 163 13.32 -11.50 -4.87
N ALA A 164 12.92 -10.32 -5.34
CA ALA A 164 13.28 -9.05 -4.70
C ALA A 164 12.83 -9.02 -3.24
N LEU A 165 11.53 -9.31 -2.97
CA LEU A 165 11.00 -9.36 -1.60
C LEU A 165 11.73 -10.34 -0.69
N ARG A 166 12.24 -11.44 -1.23
CA ARG A 166 13.04 -12.41 -0.48
C ARG A 166 14.44 -11.91 -0.18
N PHE A 167 15.05 -11.16 -1.11
CA PHE A 167 16.43 -10.69 -0.95
C PHE A 167 16.54 -9.41 -0.13
N ILE A 168 15.49 -8.59 -0.04
CA ILE A 168 15.53 -7.34 0.73
C ILE A 168 16.00 -7.54 2.18
N PRO A 169 15.45 -8.49 3.00
CA PRO A 169 15.96 -8.70 4.35
C PRO A 169 17.47 -9.03 4.37
N THR A 170 17.91 -9.89 3.48
CA THR A 170 19.31 -10.30 3.38
C THR A 170 20.24 -9.14 2.99
N LEU A 171 19.79 -8.28 2.05
CA LEU A 171 20.53 -7.08 1.65
C LEU A 171 20.62 -6.05 2.78
N ILE A 172 19.58 -5.92 3.61
CA ILE A 172 19.60 -5.05 4.80
C ILE A 172 20.65 -5.54 5.79
N GLU A 173 20.66 -6.84 6.11
CA GLU A 173 21.65 -7.43 7.00
C GLU A 173 23.08 -7.27 6.47
N GLU A 174 23.25 -7.43 5.17
CA GLU A 174 24.55 -7.25 4.52
C GLU A 174 25.00 -5.79 4.53
N THR A 175 24.07 -4.86 4.29
CA THR A 175 24.33 -3.42 4.41
C THR A 175 24.77 -3.05 5.81
N ASP A 176 24.15 -3.58 6.87
CA ASP A 176 24.53 -3.35 8.26
C ASP A 176 25.93 -3.89 8.55
N LYS A 177 26.29 -5.06 8.02
CA LYS A 177 27.64 -5.64 8.14
C LYS A 177 28.69 -4.78 7.45
N ILE A 178 28.45 -4.38 6.20
CA ILE A 178 29.36 -3.51 5.43
C ILE A 178 29.52 -2.17 6.12
N MET A 179 28.41 -1.56 6.57
CA MET A 179 28.45 -0.28 7.28
C MET A 179 29.26 -0.37 8.57
N SER A 180 29.10 -1.43 9.35
CA SER A 180 29.85 -1.66 10.57
C SER A 180 31.34 -1.84 10.29
N ALA A 181 31.70 -2.58 9.23
CA ALA A 181 33.08 -2.75 8.81
C ALA A 181 33.70 -1.42 8.34
N GLN A 182 32.97 -0.60 7.60
CA GLN A 182 33.49 0.71 7.14
C GLN A 182 33.59 1.71 8.29
N LYS A 183 32.68 1.69 9.28
CA LYS A 183 32.82 2.49 10.52
C LYS A 183 34.10 2.09 11.29
N ALA A 184 34.39 0.80 11.40
CA ALA A 184 35.63 0.32 12.03
C ALA A 184 36.91 0.77 11.28
N ARG A 185 36.83 1.07 9.98
CA ARG A 185 37.89 1.64 9.16
C ARG A 185 37.95 3.16 9.22
N GLY A 186 37.15 3.81 10.08
CA GLY A 186 37.12 5.25 10.26
C GLY A 186 36.20 6.01 9.30
N ALA A 187 35.33 5.33 8.56
CA ALA A 187 34.36 6.00 7.72
C ALA A 187 33.29 6.70 8.58
N ASP A 188 33.04 7.98 8.30
CA ASP A 188 32.00 8.77 8.94
C ASP A 188 30.86 9.03 7.94
N PHE A 189 29.65 8.58 8.30
CA PHE A 189 28.44 8.69 7.47
C PHE A 189 27.50 9.80 7.93
N GLU A 190 27.78 10.45 9.07
CA GLU A 190 26.86 11.35 9.76
C GLU A 190 27.33 12.81 9.68
N SER A 191 28.64 13.07 9.62
CA SER A 191 29.22 14.42 9.57
C SER A 191 29.46 14.92 8.15
N GLY A 192 29.57 16.23 7.97
CA GLY A 192 29.92 16.90 6.71
C GLY A 192 28.73 17.31 5.84
N ASN A 193 29.09 17.95 4.70
CA ASN A 193 28.13 18.45 3.70
C ASN A 193 27.45 17.28 2.96
N LEU A 194 26.26 17.55 2.36
CA LEU A 194 25.49 16.56 1.59
C LEU A 194 26.36 15.80 0.57
N MET A 195 27.25 16.49 -0.14
CA MET A 195 28.16 15.87 -1.11
C MET A 195 29.16 14.89 -0.45
N GLN A 196 29.66 15.22 0.74
CA GLN A 196 30.57 14.35 1.50
C GLN A 196 29.84 13.11 1.99
N ARG A 197 28.60 13.24 2.47
CA ARG A 197 27.75 12.11 2.87
C ARG A 197 27.44 11.17 1.70
N VAL A 198 27.15 11.72 0.51
CA VAL A 198 26.93 10.90 -0.71
C VAL A 198 28.21 10.16 -1.08
N LYS A 199 29.39 10.81 -1.03
CA LYS A 199 30.68 10.14 -1.28
C LYS A 199 30.98 9.05 -0.25
N ALA A 200 30.61 9.25 1.01
CA ALA A 200 30.79 8.25 2.06
C ALA A 200 29.92 6.99 1.85
N LEU A 201 28.80 7.07 1.11
CA LEU A 201 27.97 5.91 0.77
C LEU A 201 28.58 5.01 -0.32
N VAL A 202 29.47 5.52 -1.16
CA VAL A 202 30.08 4.75 -2.27
C VAL A 202 30.80 3.48 -1.77
N PRO A 203 31.62 3.51 -0.69
CA PRO A 203 32.25 2.31 -0.13
C PRO A 203 31.27 1.27 0.42
N ILE A 204 29.99 1.62 0.62
CA ILE A 204 28.94 0.68 0.99
C ILE A 204 28.25 0.14 -0.28
N LEU A 205 27.97 1.02 -1.24
CA LEU A 205 27.23 0.65 -2.44
C LEU A 205 28.00 -0.34 -3.32
N VAL A 206 29.31 -0.10 -3.54
CA VAL A 206 30.11 -0.95 -4.44
C VAL A 206 30.15 -2.42 -3.97
N PRO A 207 30.52 -2.74 -2.72
CA PRO A 207 30.48 -4.12 -2.22
C PRO A 207 29.08 -4.72 -2.25
N LEU A 208 28.04 -3.92 -1.95
CA LEU A 208 26.65 -4.38 -1.97
C LEU A 208 26.22 -4.77 -3.39
N PHE A 209 26.56 -3.98 -4.42
CA PHE A 209 26.31 -4.33 -5.81
C PHE A 209 27.01 -5.61 -6.22
N VAL A 210 28.30 -5.74 -5.90
CA VAL A 210 29.08 -6.95 -6.22
C VAL A 210 28.43 -8.19 -5.58
N SER A 211 28.02 -8.09 -4.32
CA SER A 211 27.33 -9.17 -3.62
C SER A 211 25.96 -9.49 -4.26
N ALA A 212 25.18 -8.47 -4.61
CA ALA A 212 23.89 -8.65 -5.27
C ALA A 212 24.02 -9.36 -6.62
N PHE A 213 25.01 -8.98 -7.45
CA PHE A 213 25.28 -9.66 -8.72
C PHE A 213 25.73 -11.11 -8.53
N ARG A 214 26.63 -11.37 -7.58
CA ARG A 214 27.04 -12.74 -7.26
C ARG A 214 25.85 -13.62 -6.86
N ARG A 215 24.96 -13.12 -6.02
CA ARG A 215 23.74 -13.84 -5.64
C ARG A 215 22.78 -14.07 -6.81
N ALA A 216 22.71 -13.09 -7.74
CA ALA A 216 21.90 -13.24 -8.94
C ALA A 216 22.46 -14.37 -9.83
N ASP A 217 23.77 -14.45 -10.03
CA ASP A 217 24.45 -15.51 -10.79
C ASP A 217 24.27 -16.88 -10.13
N GLU A 218 24.45 -16.95 -8.80
CA GLU A 218 24.22 -18.20 -8.04
C GLU A 218 22.78 -18.68 -8.16
N LEU A 219 21.81 -17.74 -8.08
CA LEU A 219 20.38 -18.06 -8.24
C LEU A 219 20.08 -18.51 -9.67
N ALA A 220 20.61 -17.80 -10.69
CA ALA A 220 20.42 -18.15 -12.09
C ALA A 220 20.96 -19.56 -12.38
N THR A 221 22.18 -19.86 -11.96
CA THR A 221 22.78 -21.19 -12.08
C THR A 221 21.93 -22.26 -11.38
N ALA A 222 21.45 -21.98 -10.17
CA ALA A 222 20.59 -22.92 -9.44
C ALA A 222 19.24 -23.14 -10.14
N MET A 223 18.71 -22.12 -10.83
CA MET A 223 17.48 -22.25 -11.62
C MET A 223 17.72 -23.06 -12.90
N GLU A 224 18.83 -22.84 -13.60
CA GLU A 224 19.25 -23.61 -14.78
C GLU A 224 19.43 -25.09 -14.44
N CYS A 225 20.15 -25.40 -13.34
CA CYS A 225 20.31 -26.77 -12.85
C CYS A 225 18.98 -27.46 -12.51
N ARG A 226 17.92 -26.70 -12.23
CA ARG A 226 16.55 -27.21 -12.01
C ARG A 226 15.70 -27.18 -13.27
N CYS A 227 16.32 -27.01 -14.44
CA CYS A 227 15.67 -26.97 -15.75
C CYS A 227 14.57 -25.90 -15.83
N TYR A 228 14.82 -24.69 -15.28
CA TYR A 228 13.89 -23.60 -15.40
C TYR A 228 13.88 -23.05 -16.83
N GLN A 229 12.72 -23.10 -17.50
CA GLN A 229 12.52 -22.65 -18.90
C GLN A 229 11.43 -21.56 -19.01
N GLY A 230 11.23 -20.76 -17.99
CA GLY A 230 10.18 -19.74 -17.97
C GLY A 230 8.87 -20.19 -17.32
N GLY A 231 7.80 -19.47 -17.61
CA GLY A 231 6.49 -19.66 -16.97
C GLY A 231 5.56 -20.67 -17.62
N ASP A 232 5.86 -21.09 -18.86
CA ASP A 232 4.98 -21.96 -19.62
C ASP A 232 5.10 -23.42 -19.17
N GLY A 233 3.95 -24.09 -19.02
CA GLY A 233 3.89 -25.49 -18.59
C GLY A 233 4.17 -25.75 -17.10
N ARG A 234 4.37 -24.73 -16.27
CA ARG A 234 4.63 -24.89 -14.82
C ARG A 234 3.36 -24.95 -14.00
N THR A 235 3.38 -25.81 -12.98
CA THR A 235 2.35 -25.85 -11.93
C THR A 235 2.83 -25.04 -10.72
N LYS A 236 1.90 -24.33 -10.06
CA LYS A 236 2.18 -23.63 -8.79
C LYS A 236 2.01 -24.58 -7.60
N MET A 237 2.97 -24.60 -6.70
CA MET A 237 2.89 -25.39 -5.46
C MET A 237 1.70 -24.93 -4.59
N LYS A 238 1.44 -23.61 -4.51
CA LYS A 238 0.32 -23.03 -3.79
C LYS A 238 -0.67 -22.45 -4.79
N LEU A 239 -1.77 -23.16 -5.02
CA LEU A 239 -2.86 -22.70 -5.88
C LEU A 239 -3.78 -21.77 -5.08
N LEU A 240 -4.03 -20.58 -5.64
CA LEU A 240 -5.07 -19.70 -5.14
C LEU A 240 -6.45 -20.31 -5.52
N ARG A 241 -7.29 -20.56 -4.53
CA ARG A 241 -8.65 -21.10 -4.74
C ARG A 241 -9.67 -20.21 -4.05
N TYR A 242 -10.66 -19.77 -4.80
CA TYR A 242 -11.78 -19.04 -4.24
C TYR A 242 -12.55 -19.90 -3.24
N LYS A 243 -12.86 -19.33 -2.08
CA LYS A 243 -13.66 -19.93 -1.03
C LYS A 243 -15.05 -19.26 -1.00
N ARG A 244 -16.00 -19.88 -0.29
CA ARG A 244 -17.34 -19.30 -0.10
C ARG A 244 -17.29 -17.87 0.43
N ASN A 245 -16.36 -17.58 1.33
CA ASN A 245 -16.19 -16.25 1.91
C ASN A 245 -15.79 -15.18 0.86
N ASP A 246 -15.08 -15.58 -0.21
CA ASP A 246 -14.69 -14.66 -1.27
C ASP A 246 -15.91 -14.21 -2.09
N TYR A 247 -16.85 -15.12 -2.38
CA TYR A 247 -18.10 -14.80 -3.06
C TYR A 247 -18.97 -13.87 -2.20
N PHE A 248 -19.06 -14.11 -0.89
CA PHE A 248 -19.73 -13.18 0.04
C PHE A 248 -19.05 -11.80 0.04
N GLY A 249 -17.71 -11.76 -0.01
CA GLY A 249 -16.96 -10.51 -0.14
C GLY A 249 -17.33 -9.74 -1.40
N TYR A 250 -17.35 -10.41 -2.57
CA TYR A 250 -17.75 -9.78 -3.83
C TYR A 250 -19.20 -9.28 -3.80
N LEU A 251 -20.12 -10.07 -3.25
CA LEU A 251 -21.52 -9.68 -3.13
C LEU A 251 -21.67 -8.46 -2.22
N ALA A 252 -20.99 -8.44 -1.08
CA ALA A 252 -20.99 -7.30 -0.18
C ALA A 252 -20.38 -6.04 -0.85
N GLY A 253 -19.26 -6.18 -1.55
CA GLY A 253 -18.63 -5.08 -2.29
C GLY A 253 -19.54 -4.51 -3.38
N ALA A 254 -20.19 -5.39 -4.17
CA ALA A 254 -21.16 -4.98 -5.18
C ALA A 254 -22.38 -4.29 -4.56
N ALA A 255 -22.93 -4.82 -3.46
CA ALA A 255 -24.05 -4.23 -2.74
C ALA A 255 -23.71 -2.81 -2.23
N VAL A 256 -22.50 -2.59 -1.72
CA VAL A 256 -22.04 -1.26 -1.28
C VAL A 256 -21.97 -0.27 -2.44
N ILE A 257 -21.41 -0.67 -3.59
CA ILE A 257 -21.32 0.20 -4.76
C ILE A 257 -22.75 0.57 -5.23
N VAL A 258 -23.63 -0.42 -5.38
CA VAL A 258 -25.02 -0.18 -5.79
C VAL A 258 -25.72 0.74 -4.80
N PHE A 259 -25.55 0.51 -3.50
CA PHE A 259 -26.16 1.33 -2.45
C PHE A 259 -25.68 2.79 -2.52
N VAL A 260 -24.36 3.02 -2.68
CA VAL A 260 -23.80 4.37 -2.84
C VAL A 260 -24.30 5.04 -4.12
N CYS A 261 -24.41 4.29 -5.24
CA CYS A 261 -24.97 4.82 -6.49
C CYS A 261 -26.44 5.22 -6.35
N VAL A 262 -27.24 4.41 -5.65
CA VAL A 262 -28.65 4.71 -5.37
C VAL A 262 -28.77 5.97 -4.50
N LEU A 263 -28.01 6.06 -3.40
CA LEU A 263 -27.99 7.26 -2.56
C LEU A 263 -27.63 8.52 -3.37
N ARG A 264 -26.66 8.41 -4.27
CA ARG A 264 -26.27 9.52 -5.15
C ARG A 264 -27.41 9.96 -6.08
N GLN A 265 -28.23 9.01 -6.59
CA GLN A 265 -29.39 9.35 -7.44
C GLN A 265 -30.50 10.07 -6.66
N PHE A 266 -30.67 9.73 -5.38
CA PHE A 266 -31.64 10.40 -4.51
C PHE A 266 -31.10 11.72 -3.93
N GLY A 267 -29.89 12.14 -4.25
CA GLY A 267 -29.29 13.37 -3.74
C GLY A 267 -28.88 13.31 -2.26
N LEU A 268 -28.86 12.09 -1.69
CA LEU A 268 -28.52 11.78 -0.29
C LEU A 268 -27.09 11.26 -0.12
#